data_31526478fb97b71839bf9e2bf891720a
#
_entry.id   31526478fb97b71839bf9e2bf891720a
#
_cell.length_a   1.000
_cell.length_b   1.000
_cell.length_c   1.000
_cell.angle_alpha   90.00
_cell.angle_beta   90.00
_cell.angle_gamma   90.00
#
_symmetry.space_group_name_H-M   'P 1'
#
loop_
_entity.id
_entity.type
_entity.pdbx_description
1 polymer ?
#
loop_
_entity_poly.entity_id
_entity_poly.type
_entity_poly.pdbx_seq_one_letter_code
_entity_poly.pdbx_strand_id
1 'polypeptide(L)'
;IYGTGRFYWSNQWGGFPFAMQCFGVAAPLLFVGSIPYVLWIDRRLVAPKDGAWALGAWLMGLDEPIDHDALYNHLRSWGVKAFFLAFMLAVVPPGFAGFIHGNVAEVLHNPVALANWLIGFMFVIDCAFATAGYILTFRPLDSHIRSANPFAAAWMAALICYPPFTLMAENGPLDYHPGTYGSDGWSVWFAGHPVLLAAIGAVLVGLTAIYAWATVAFGFRFSNLTHRGILTHGPYAFSRHPAYLSKNLFWWISTVPVLTTGSWLDAVRATILMGVVSGVYYWRAKTEERHLGLDPAYRDYSEWMARNGLVPRFFGWVAGKRAVRA
;
A
#
# COMPACT_ATOMS: atom_id res chain seq x y z
N ILE A 1 0.79 -7.21 -19.16
CA ILE A 1 0.32 -7.38 -17.77
C ILE A 1 -1.21 -7.30 -17.72
N TYR A 2 -1.80 -6.17 -18.12
CA TYR A 2 -3.25 -5.92 -18.00
C TYR A 2 -4.13 -6.86 -18.82
N GLY A 3 -3.77 -7.17 -20.05
CA GLY A 3 -4.57 -7.98 -20.96
C GLY A 3 -4.15 -9.44 -21.09
N THR A 4 -2.92 -9.76 -20.68
CA THR A 4 -2.31 -11.08 -20.92
C THR A 4 -1.80 -11.77 -19.66
N GLY A 5 -1.80 -11.09 -18.52
CA GLY A 5 -1.33 -11.65 -17.26
C GLY A 5 -2.28 -12.70 -16.72
N ARG A 6 -1.89 -13.96 -16.83
CA ARG A 6 -2.69 -15.13 -16.43
C ARG A 6 -3.20 -15.03 -14.98
N PHE A 7 -2.44 -14.38 -14.11
CA PHE A 7 -2.81 -14.10 -12.73
C PHE A 7 -4.08 -13.27 -12.61
N TYR A 8 -4.21 -12.20 -13.41
CA TYR A 8 -5.38 -11.32 -13.40
C TYR A 8 -6.59 -11.89 -14.14
N TRP A 9 -6.42 -12.96 -14.91
CA TRP A 9 -7.47 -13.71 -15.57
C TRP A 9 -8.03 -14.86 -14.72
N SER A 10 -7.33 -15.25 -13.66
CA SER A 10 -7.81 -16.29 -12.78
C SER A 10 -8.97 -15.78 -11.94
N ASN A 11 -9.98 -16.63 -11.71
CA ASN A 11 -11.14 -16.33 -10.87
C ASN A 11 -10.80 -16.08 -9.39
N GLN A 12 -9.54 -16.18 -8.99
CA GLN A 12 -9.09 -15.95 -7.63
C GLN A 12 -9.46 -14.54 -7.09
N TRP A 13 -9.54 -13.56 -7.98
CA TRP A 13 -9.88 -12.17 -7.63
C TRP A 13 -11.29 -11.78 -8.10
N GLY A 14 -12.08 -12.72 -8.57
CA GLY A 14 -13.53 -12.69 -8.75
C GLY A 14 -14.12 -11.66 -9.71
N GLY A 15 -13.47 -10.57 -10.00
CA GLY A 15 -14.04 -9.43 -10.72
C GLY A 15 -13.22 -8.92 -11.90
N PHE A 16 -12.27 -9.70 -12.39
CA PHE A 16 -11.38 -9.27 -13.47
C PHE A 16 -12.11 -8.82 -14.75
N PRO A 17 -13.13 -9.53 -15.26
CA PRO A 17 -13.85 -9.07 -16.45
C PRO A 17 -14.47 -7.68 -16.29
N PHE A 18 -15.05 -7.38 -15.13
CA PHE A 18 -15.61 -6.07 -14.82
C PHE A 18 -14.52 -5.00 -14.67
N ALA A 19 -13.41 -5.33 -13.99
CA ALA A 19 -12.26 -4.44 -13.89
C ALA A 19 -11.70 -4.08 -15.28
N MET A 20 -11.63 -5.04 -16.23
CA MET A 20 -11.17 -4.79 -17.59
C MET A 20 -12.17 -3.96 -18.42
N GLN A 21 -13.46 -4.10 -18.20
CA GLN A 21 -14.47 -3.21 -18.80
C GLN A 21 -14.27 -1.77 -18.32
N CYS A 22 -14.14 -1.56 -17.03
CA CYS A 22 -13.84 -0.24 -16.45
C CYS A 22 -12.55 0.35 -17.03
N PHE A 23 -11.48 -0.46 -17.12
CA PHE A 23 -10.21 -0.05 -17.71
C PHE A 23 -10.36 0.29 -19.20
N GLY A 24 -11.11 -0.50 -19.97
CA GLY A 24 -11.38 -0.28 -21.39
C GLY A 24 -12.04 1.07 -21.68
N VAL A 25 -12.83 1.59 -20.72
CA VAL A 25 -13.43 2.93 -20.81
C VAL A 25 -12.47 4.01 -20.29
N ALA A 26 -11.86 3.80 -19.13
CA ALA A 26 -11.04 4.80 -18.47
C ALA A 26 -9.73 5.08 -19.22
N ALA A 27 -9.05 4.05 -19.74
CA ALA A 27 -7.75 4.21 -20.36
C ALA A 27 -7.77 5.10 -21.62
N PRO A 28 -8.70 4.94 -22.60
CA PRO A 28 -8.82 5.85 -23.73
C PRO A 28 -9.12 7.30 -23.31
N LEU A 29 -10.01 7.50 -22.33
CA LEU A 29 -10.34 8.83 -21.81
C LEU A 29 -9.13 9.51 -21.18
N LEU A 30 -8.38 8.78 -20.36
CA LEU A 30 -7.15 9.27 -19.74
C LEU A 30 -6.07 9.56 -20.78
N PHE A 31 -5.92 8.70 -21.79
CA PHE A 31 -4.97 8.91 -22.87
C PHE A 31 -5.30 10.19 -23.67
N VAL A 32 -6.54 10.34 -24.14
CA VAL A 32 -6.96 11.53 -24.88
C VAL A 32 -6.86 12.79 -24.01
N GLY A 33 -7.30 12.71 -22.75
CA GLY A 33 -7.22 13.84 -21.81
C GLY A 33 -5.79 14.21 -21.41
N SER A 34 -4.84 13.29 -21.49
CA SER A 34 -3.43 13.58 -21.19
C SER A 34 -2.76 14.49 -22.24
N ILE A 35 -3.21 14.42 -23.50
CA ILE A 35 -2.63 15.21 -24.60
C ILE A 35 -2.72 16.72 -24.33
N PRO A 36 -3.93 17.32 -24.14
CA PRO A 36 -4.00 18.74 -23.83
C PRO A 36 -3.32 19.12 -22.52
N TYR A 37 -3.33 18.20 -21.52
CA TYR A 37 -2.63 18.44 -20.26
C TYR A 37 -1.11 18.52 -20.48
N VAL A 38 -0.52 17.59 -21.21
CA VAL A 38 0.94 17.60 -21.49
C VAL A 38 1.32 18.86 -22.25
N LEU A 39 0.58 19.22 -23.31
CA LEU A 39 0.83 20.44 -24.09
C LEU A 39 0.68 21.72 -23.24
N TRP A 40 -0.24 21.72 -22.29
CA TRP A 40 -0.47 22.86 -21.40
C TRP A 40 0.62 22.99 -20.35
N ILE A 41 1.08 21.86 -19.75
CA ILE A 41 2.08 21.87 -18.69
C ILE A 41 3.48 22.13 -19.24
N ASP A 42 3.82 21.55 -20.40
CA ASP A 42 5.12 21.69 -21.03
C ASP A 42 5.49 23.17 -21.25
N ARG A 43 4.53 24.00 -21.68
CA ARG A 43 4.71 25.45 -21.86
C ARG A 43 4.95 26.21 -20.54
N ARG A 44 4.78 25.58 -19.40
CA ARG A 44 4.89 26.18 -18.05
C ARG A 44 6.00 25.57 -17.21
N LEU A 45 6.72 24.59 -17.74
CA LEU A 45 7.85 24.02 -17.05
C LEU A 45 9.01 25.01 -17.00
N VAL A 46 9.57 25.20 -15.80
CA VAL A 46 10.79 25.99 -15.60
C VAL A 46 12.00 25.27 -16.22
N ALA A 47 12.00 23.94 -16.16
CA ALA A 47 12.99 23.07 -16.79
C ALA A 47 12.26 22.10 -17.75
N PRO A 48 12.08 22.46 -19.03
CA PRO A 48 11.29 21.65 -19.97
C PRO A 48 12.00 20.34 -20.39
N LYS A 49 13.33 20.26 -20.25
CA LYS A 49 14.09 19.04 -20.51
C LYS A 49 14.03 18.08 -19.32
N ASP A 50 12.83 17.65 -18.97
CA ASP A 50 12.58 16.67 -17.91
C ASP A 50 12.72 15.21 -18.40
N GLY A 51 12.39 14.23 -17.55
CA GLY A 51 12.51 12.81 -17.90
C GLY A 51 11.62 12.37 -19.07
N ALA A 52 10.48 13.02 -19.32
CA ALA A 52 9.65 12.74 -20.48
C ALA A 52 10.30 13.23 -21.76
N TRP A 53 10.86 14.44 -21.72
CA TRP A 53 11.68 14.97 -22.81
C TRP A 53 12.89 14.08 -23.08
N ALA A 54 13.63 13.68 -22.04
CA ALA A 54 14.80 12.80 -22.17
C ALA A 54 14.47 11.47 -22.85
N LEU A 55 13.31 10.87 -22.50
CA LEU A 55 12.82 9.65 -23.16
C LEU A 55 12.49 9.92 -24.65
N GLY A 56 11.79 11.00 -24.95
CA GLY A 56 11.47 11.40 -26.32
C GLY A 56 12.73 11.63 -27.17
N ALA A 57 13.70 12.40 -26.65
CA ALA A 57 14.97 12.67 -27.30
C ALA A 57 15.76 11.39 -27.59
N TRP A 58 15.81 10.48 -26.60
CA TRP A 58 16.45 9.17 -26.76
C TRP A 58 15.80 8.31 -27.84
N LEU A 59 14.46 8.23 -27.86
CA LEU A 59 13.72 7.44 -28.86
C LEU A 59 13.84 8.02 -30.27
N MET A 60 13.93 9.33 -30.40
CA MET A 60 14.04 10.03 -31.69
C MET A 60 15.47 10.16 -32.18
N GLY A 61 16.46 9.76 -31.40
CA GLY A 61 17.88 9.87 -31.73
C GLY A 61 18.31 11.33 -31.93
N LEU A 62 17.81 12.25 -31.10
CA LEU A 62 18.20 13.66 -31.19
C LEU A 62 19.67 13.82 -30.80
N ASP A 63 20.36 14.67 -31.54
CA ASP A 63 21.78 14.96 -31.34
C ASP A 63 21.99 16.03 -30.22
N GLU A 64 21.31 15.80 -29.09
CA GLU A 64 21.41 16.63 -27.90
C GLU A 64 21.85 15.80 -26.68
N PRO A 65 22.57 16.37 -25.72
CA PRO A 65 22.95 15.65 -24.50
C PRO A 65 21.72 15.26 -23.68
N ILE A 66 21.57 13.96 -23.46
CA ILE A 66 20.46 13.39 -22.70
C ILE A 66 20.88 13.24 -21.24
N ASP A 67 20.07 13.76 -20.33
CA ASP A 67 20.18 13.46 -18.90
C ASP A 67 19.69 12.02 -18.65
N HIS A 68 20.63 11.10 -18.50
CA HIS A 68 20.35 9.69 -18.24
C HIS A 68 19.70 9.46 -16.87
N ASP A 69 19.99 10.27 -15.87
CA ASP A 69 19.37 10.14 -14.54
C ASP A 69 17.90 10.54 -14.61
N ALA A 70 17.55 11.60 -15.31
CA ALA A 70 16.17 11.99 -15.58
C ALA A 70 15.42 10.91 -16.40
N LEU A 71 16.08 10.35 -17.42
CA LEU A 71 15.54 9.24 -18.23
C LEU A 71 15.24 8.01 -17.36
N TYR A 72 16.20 7.54 -16.57
CA TYR A 72 16.01 6.37 -15.71
C TYR A 72 14.97 6.61 -14.60
N ASN A 73 14.94 7.81 -14.04
CA ASN A 73 13.90 8.19 -13.08
C ASN A 73 12.50 8.12 -13.70
N HIS A 74 12.35 8.59 -14.93
CA HIS A 74 11.11 8.52 -15.68
C HIS A 74 10.69 7.07 -15.96
N LEU A 75 11.60 6.23 -16.45
CA LEU A 75 11.34 4.81 -16.72
C LEU A 75 10.95 4.04 -15.45
N ARG A 76 11.66 4.29 -14.33
CA ARG A 76 11.28 3.69 -13.03
C ARG A 76 9.89 4.15 -12.58
N SER A 77 9.55 5.42 -12.77
CA SER A 77 8.23 5.98 -12.44
C SER A 77 7.11 5.29 -13.22
N TRP A 78 7.33 5.02 -14.51
CA TRP A 78 6.41 4.24 -15.33
C TRP A 78 6.36 2.77 -14.90
N GLY A 79 7.49 2.17 -14.56
CA GLY A 79 7.55 0.81 -14.02
C GLY A 79 6.72 0.65 -12.74
N VAL A 80 6.81 1.61 -11.81
CA VAL A 80 5.97 1.65 -10.60
C VAL A 80 4.48 1.69 -10.95
N LYS A 81 4.09 2.61 -11.84
CA LYS A 81 2.69 2.73 -12.26
C LYS A 81 2.18 1.47 -12.95
N ALA A 82 2.94 0.96 -13.91
CA ALA A 82 2.55 -0.23 -14.68
C ALA A 82 2.34 -1.45 -13.79
N PHE A 83 3.16 -1.61 -12.76
CA PHE A 83 3.07 -2.74 -11.85
C PHE A 83 1.90 -2.60 -10.85
N PHE A 84 1.93 -1.53 -10.05
CA PHE A 84 0.97 -1.42 -8.94
C PHE A 84 -0.45 -1.07 -9.39
N LEU A 85 -0.62 -0.32 -10.48
CA LEU A 85 -1.93 0.03 -11.00
C LEU A 85 -2.70 -1.21 -11.49
N ALA A 86 -2.00 -2.22 -12.01
CA ALA A 86 -2.63 -3.47 -12.43
C ALA A 86 -3.34 -4.17 -11.25
N PHE A 87 -2.67 -4.25 -10.10
CA PHE A 87 -3.25 -4.80 -8.88
C PHE A 87 -4.43 -3.95 -8.38
N MET A 88 -4.26 -2.64 -8.30
CA MET A 88 -5.31 -1.75 -7.78
C MET A 88 -6.57 -1.79 -8.64
N LEU A 89 -6.43 -1.80 -9.97
CA LEU A 89 -7.56 -1.92 -10.90
C LEU A 89 -8.26 -3.28 -10.82
N ALA A 90 -7.56 -4.34 -10.43
CA ALA A 90 -8.18 -5.65 -10.22
C ALA A 90 -9.06 -5.69 -8.96
N VAL A 91 -8.80 -4.82 -7.97
CA VAL A 91 -9.50 -4.81 -6.67
C VAL A 91 -10.63 -3.77 -6.64
N VAL A 92 -10.41 -2.56 -7.14
CA VAL A 92 -11.30 -1.42 -6.89
C VAL A 92 -12.68 -1.57 -7.52
N PRO A 93 -12.84 -1.83 -8.84
CA PRO A 93 -14.17 -1.93 -9.43
C PRO A 93 -15.01 -3.07 -8.85
N PRO A 94 -14.50 -4.32 -8.74
CA PRO A 94 -15.29 -5.40 -8.16
C PRO A 94 -15.56 -5.22 -6.66
N GLY A 95 -14.64 -4.59 -5.93
CA GLY A 95 -14.84 -4.25 -4.53
C GLY A 95 -16.02 -3.30 -4.33
N PHE A 96 -16.09 -2.21 -5.08
CA PHE A 96 -17.24 -1.30 -5.05
C PHE A 96 -18.54 -1.98 -5.47
N ALA A 97 -18.51 -2.80 -6.55
CA ALA A 97 -19.68 -3.55 -6.97
C ALA A 97 -20.19 -4.48 -5.85
N GLY A 98 -19.29 -5.16 -5.14
CA GLY A 98 -19.64 -6.01 -4.00
C GLY A 98 -20.34 -5.24 -2.87
N PHE A 99 -19.92 -4.01 -2.59
CA PHE A 99 -20.57 -3.17 -1.56
C PHE A 99 -21.93 -2.61 -2.02
N ILE A 100 -22.08 -2.26 -3.29
CA ILE A 100 -23.35 -1.75 -3.85
C ILE A 100 -24.43 -2.85 -3.86
N HIS A 101 -24.04 -4.09 -4.18
CA HIS A 101 -24.98 -5.21 -4.28
C HIS A 101 -25.11 -6.03 -3.00
N GLY A 102 -24.29 -5.75 -1.97
CA GLY A 102 -24.32 -6.44 -0.70
C GLY A 102 -25.53 -6.06 0.17
N ASN A 103 -26.02 -7.01 0.95
CA ASN A 103 -27.11 -6.76 1.91
C ASN A 103 -26.56 -6.29 3.26
N VAL A 104 -26.53 -4.98 3.46
CA VAL A 104 -26.01 -4.36 4.70
C VAL A 104 -26.85 -4.78 5.93
N ALA A 105 -28.15 -5.03 5.78
CA ALA A 105 -29.01 -5.41 6.90
C ALA A 105 -28.57 -6.75 7.54
N GLU A 106 -28.14 -7.71 6.76
CA GLU A 106 -27.62 -9.00 7.27
C GLU A 106 -26.32 -8.84 8.06
N VAL A 107 -25.50 -7.86 7.66
CA VAL A 107 -24.20 -7.60 8.27
C VAL A 107 -24.34 -7.01 9.68
N LEU A 108 -25.34 -6.16 9.92
CA LEU A 108 -25.51 -5.41 11.17
C LEU A 108 -25.81 -6.31 12.39
N HIS A 109 -26.35 -7.49 12.17
CA HIS A 109 -26.73 -8.40 13.26
C HIS A 109 -25.62 -9.35 13.73
N ASN A 110 -24.48 -9.38 13.05
CA ASN A 110 -23.36 -10.25 13.38
C ASN A 110 -22.06 -9.43 13.52
N PRO A 111 -21.44 -9.38 14.71
CA PRO A 111 -20.26 -8.56 14.94
C PRO A 111 -19.05 -8.96 14.08
N VAL A 112 -18.90 -10.23 13.74
CA VAL A 112 -17.82 -10.71 12.85
C VAL A 112 -18.10 -10.28 11.42
N ALA A 113 -19.34 -10.43 10.94
CA ALA A 113 -19.73 -9.99 9.61
C ALA A 113 -19.58 -8.48 9.46
N LEU A 114 -19.99 -7.71 10.48
CA LEU A 114 -19.82 -6.25 10.49
C LEU A 114 -18.35 -5.84 10.48
N ALA A 115 -17.51 -6.47 11.29
CA ALA A 115 -16.07 -6.19 11.29
C ALA A 115 -15.44 -6.47 9.92
N ASN A 116 -15.72 -7.64 9.33
CA ASN A 116 -15.21 -8.01 8.02
C ASN A 116 -15.70 -7.08 6.91
N TRP A 117 -16.96 -6.65 6.96
CA TRP A 117 -17.53 -5.69 6.01
C TRP A 117 -16.81 -4.32 6.11
N LEU A 118 -16.63 -3.80 7.33
CA LEU A 118 -15.93 -2.53 7.55
C LEU A 118 -14.46 -2.60 7.14
N ILE A 119 -13.77 -3.70 7.44
CA ILE A 119 -12.39 -3.96 7.02
C ILE A 119 -12.29 -3.96 5.50
N GLY A 120 -13.17 -4.73 4.83
CA GLY A 120 -13.21 -4.80 3.36
C GLY A 120 -13.51 -3.45 2.74
N PHE A 121 -14.47 -2.69 3.27
CA PHE A 121 -14.82 -1.35 2.79
C PHE A 121 -13.64 -0.38 2.89
N MET A 122 -12.96 -0.31 4.04
CA MET A 122 -11.78 0.53 4.22
C MET A 122 -10.63 0.12 3.32
N PHE A 123 -10.45 -1.18 3.05
CA PHE A 123 -9.45 -1.67 2.11
C PHE A 123 -9.76 -1.24 0.67
N VAL A 124 -11.02 -1.25 0.25
CA VAL A 124 -11.41 -0.75 -1.08
C VAL A 124 -11.20 0.76 -1.19
N ILE A 125 -11.48 1.53 -0.13
CA ILE A 125 -11.18 2.96 -0.08
C ILE A 125 -9.66 3.20 -0.19
N ASP A 126 -8.84 2.46 0.55
CA ASP A 126 -7.38 2.50 0.46
C ASP A 126 -6.91 2.27 -0.99
N CYS A 127 -7.37 1.19 -1.62
CA CYS A 127 -7.04 0.87 -3.01
C CYS A 127 -7.55 1.93 -4.00
N ALA A 128 -8.69 2.56 -3.75
CA ALA A 128 -9.24 3.62 -4.61
C ALA A 128 -8.35 4.87 -4.59
N PHE A 129 -7.93 5.33 -3.40
CA PHE A 129 -6.98 6.44 -3.27
C PHE A 129 -5.63 6.10 -3.87
N ALA A 130 -5.13 4.87 -3.67
CA ALA A 130 -3.92 4.39 -4.32
C ALA A 130 -4.04 4.41 -5.85
N THR A 131 -5.16 3.93 -6.40
CA THR A 131 -5.45 3.96 -7.84
C THR A 131 -5.40 5.39 -8.38
N ALA A 132 -6.10 6.31 -7.72
CA ALA A 132 -6.08 7.73 -8.08
C ALA A 132 -4.66 8.29 -8.02
N GLY A 133 -3.88 7.97 -6.99
CA GLY A 133 -2.49 8.37 -6.86
C GLY A 133 -1.60 7.86 -7.99
N TYR A 134 -1.75 6.60 -8.42
CA TYR A 134 -0.98 6.06 -9.56
C TYR A 134 -1.38 6.69 -10.90
N ILE A 135 -2.65 7.00 -11.11
CA ILE A 135 -3.14 7.64 -12.34
C ILE A 135 -2.72 9.12 -12.37
N LEU A 136 -3.05 9.87 -11.30
CA LEU A 136 -2.93 11.32 -11.26
C LEU A 136 -1.55 11.78 -10.81
N THR A 137 -0.63 11.94 -11.75
CA THR A 137 0.65 12.65 -11.54
C THR A 137 0.52 14.08 -12.02
N PHE A 138 -0.30 14.87 -11.32
CA PHE A 138 -0.76 16.17 -11.76
C PHE A 138 -0.01 17.29 -11.03
N ARG A 139 0.82 18.06 -11.74
CA ARG A 139 1.65 19.13 -11.16
C ARG A 139 0.86 20.22 -10.42
N PRO A 140 -0.30 20.69 -10.93
CA PRO A 140 -1.11 21.67 -10.21
C PRO A 140 -1.61 21.24 -8.84
N LEU A 141 -1.69 19.92 -8.59
CA LEU A 141 -2.06 19.34 -7.29
C LEU A 141 -0.82 18.90 -6.48
N ASP A 142 0.38 19.27 -6.89
CA ASP A 142 1.65 18.81 -6.31
C ASP A 142 1.72 17.29 -6.15
N SER A 143 1.08 16.55 -7.07
CA SER A 143 1.04 15.09 -7.04
C SER A 143 2.00 14.44 -8.05
N HIS A 144 2.91 15.20 -8.64
CA HIS A 144 3.93 14.68 -9.54
C HIS A 144 5.00 13.88 -8.81
N ILE A 145 5.62 12.94 -9.51
CA ILE A 145 6.72 12.15 -8.97
C ILE A 145 8.00 13.00 -9.01
N ARG A 146 8.60 13.26 -7.86
CA ARG A 146 9.89 13.96 -7.73
C ARG A 146 11.05 13.01 -8.02
N SER A 147 10.97 11.80 -7.44
CA SER A 147 11.91 10.71 -7.75
C SER A 147 11.27 9.33 -7.55
N ALA A 148 11.71 8.35 -8.35
CA ALA A 148 11.43 6.94 -8.16
C ALA A 148 12.63 6.27 -7.48
N ASN A 149 12.36 5.31 -6.61
CA ASN A 149 13.39 4.65 -5.82
C ASN A 149 14.45 3.99 -6.72
N PRO A 150 15.72 4.39 -6.62
CA PRO A 150 16.79 3.86 -7.47
C PRO A 150 17.34 2.51 -6.98
N PHE A 151 16.99 2.07 -5.77
CA PHE A 151 17.62 0.92 -5.12
C PHE A 151 16.87 -0.39 -5.43
N ALA A 152 17.57 -1.38 -6.01
CA ALA A 152 17.02 -2.68 -6.33
C ALA A 152 16.41 -3.39 -5.10
N ALA A 153 17.04 -3.25 -3.92
CA ALA A 153 16.53 -3.83 -2.68
C ALA A 153 15.12 -3.31 -2.30
N ALA A 154 14.82 -2.03 -2.61
CA ALA A 154 13.50 -1.48 -2.37
C ALA A 154 12.44 -2.06 -3.32
N TRP A 155 12.80 -2.27 -4.59
CA TRP A 155 11.94 -2.95 -5.55
C TRP A 155 11.67 -4.39 -5.13
N MET A 156 12.70 -5.15 -4.76
CA MET A 156 12.54 -6.52 -4.26
C MET A 156 11.60 -6.56 -3.06
N ALA A 157 11.85 -5.74 -2.03
CA ALA A 157 11.04 -5.67 -0.83
C ALA A 157 9.57 -5.29 -1.12
N ALA A 158 9.32 -4.45 -2.12
CA ALA A 158 7.98 -4.07 -2.51
C ALA A 158 7.31 -5.15 -3.36
N LEU A 159 7.97 -5.67 -4.39
CA LEU A 159 7.39 -6.60 -5.36
C LEU A 159 6.95 -7.92 -4.71
N ILE A 160 7.73 -8.46 -3.77
CA ILE A 160 7.40 -9.72 -3.06
C ILE A 160 6.14 -9.60 -2.17
N CYS A 161 5.63 -8.38 -1.94
CA CYS A 161 4.38 -8.15 -1.21
C CYS A 161 3.15 -8.09 -2.11
N TYR A 162 3.30 -8.15 -3.44
CA TYR A 162 2.21 -7.97 -4.40
C TYR A 162 2.20 -9.05 -5.49
N PRO A 163 1.01 -9.44 -5.98
CA PRO A 163 0.92 -10.34 -7.13
C PRO A 163 1.62 -9.76 -8.38
N PRO A 164 2.19 -10.61 -9.23
CA PRO A 164 2.29 -12.06 -9.16
C PRO A 164 3.44 -12.60 -8.31
N PHE A 165 4.24 -11.73 -7.67
CA PHE A 165 5.45 -12.11 -6.94
C PHE A 165 5.22 -12.30 -5.43
N THR A 166 3.97 -12.23 -4.96
CA THR A 166 3.69 -12.35 -3.53
C THR A 166 4.15 -13.70 -2.97
N LEU A 167 5.01 -13.65 -1.96
CA LEU A 167 5.47 -14.85 -1.26
C LEU A 167 4.56 -15.25 -0.10
N MET A 168 3.65 -14.37 0.31
CA MET A 168 2.79 -14.47 1.49
C MET A 168 1.38 -14.96 1.14
N ALA A 169 1.17 -15.38 -0.13
CA ALA A 169 -0.10 -15.95 -0.55
C ALA A 169 -0.33 -17.32 0.10
N GLU A 170 -1.59 -17.73 0.16
CA GLU A 170 -1.98 -19.08 0.54
C GLU A 170 -1.16 -20.13 -0.24
N ASN A 171 -0.63 -21.10 0.48
CA ASN A 171 0.31 -22.12 -0.04
C ASN A 171 1.61 -21.55 -0.64
N GLY A 172 1.91 -20.28 -0.38
CA GLY A 172 3.17 -19.65 -0.76
C GLY A 172 4.30 -19.99 0.21
N PRO A 173 5.56 -19.67 -0.16
CA PRO A 173 6.71 -19.98 0.69
C PRO A 173 6.72 -19.27 2.05
N LEU A 174 6.01 -18.15 2.18
CA LEU A 174 5.83 -17.39 3.42
C LEU A 174 4.38 -17.41 3.90
N ASP A 175 3.64 -18.46 3.61
CA ASP A 175 2.29 -18.63 4.12
C ASP A 175 2.32 -18.87 5.63
N TYR A 176 1.86 -17.88 6.36
CA TYR A 176 1.86 -17.83 7.83
C TYR A 176 0.56 -18.30 8.46
N HIS A 177 -0.40 -18.80 7.66
CA HIS A 177 -1.67 -19.30 8.21
C HIS A 177 -1.43 -20.67 8.83
N PRO A 178 -1.87 -20.88 10.09
CA PRO A 178 -1.88 -22.21 10.69
C PRO A 178 -3.07 -23.01 10.14
N GLY A 179 -2.85 -24.28 9.84
CA GLY A 179 -3.90 -25.16 9.35
C GLY A 179 -4.38 -24.84 7.92
N THR A 180 -5.64 -25.16 7.62
CA THR A 180 -6.25 -24.87 6.32
C THR A 180 -6.65 -23.41 6.25
N TYR A 181 -6.34 -22.75 5.15
CA TYR A 181 -6.66 -21.32 4.93
C TYR A 181 -8.13 -21.00 5.23
N GLY A 182 -8.37 -19.98 6.05
CA GLY A 182 -9.70 -19.56 6.48
C GLY A 182 -10.37 -20.42 7.54
N SER A 183 -9.78 -21.56 7.94
CA SER A 183 -10.30 -22.39 9.02
C SER A 183 -9.82 -21.96 10.41
N ASP A 184 -8.62 -21.35 10.48
CA ASP A 184 -8.00 -20.91 11.72
C ASP A 184 -7.77 -19.40 11.68
N GLY A 185 -8.41 -18.69 12.61
CA GLY A 185 -8.32 -17.24 12.74
C GLY A 185 -9.15 -16.74 13.91
N TRP A 186 -9.08 -15.45 14.19
CA TRP A 186 -9.74 -14.86 15.36
C TRP A 186 -11.23 -15.21 15.52
N SER A 187 -11.98 -15.26 14.42
CA SER A 187 -13.41 -15.56 14.46
C SER A 187 -13.72 -17.02 14.76
N VAL A 188 -12.80 -17.92 14.45
CA VAL A 188 -12.89 -19.37 14.75
C VAL A 188 -12.46 -19.63 16.19
N TRP A 189 -11.31 -19.10 16.60
CA TRP A 189 -10.77 -19.32 17.94
C TRP A 189 -11.64 -18.79 19.06
N PHE A 190 -12.31 -17.66 18.82
CA PHE A 190 -13.18 -17.03 19.82
C PHE A 190 -14.68 -17.26 19.53
N ALA A 191 -15.01 -18.27 18.71
CA ALA A 191 -16.40 -18.67 18.46
C ALA A 191 -17.14 -18.97 19.78
N GLY A 192 -18.40 -18.55 19.88
CA GLY A 192 -19.21 -18.69 21.11
C GLY A 192 -18.97 -17.57 22.15
N HIS A 193 -18.02 -16.67 21.97
CA HIS A 193 -17.76 -15.53 22.86
C HIS A 193 -18.10 -14.19 22.19
N PRO A 194 -19.38 -13.78 22.06
CA PRO A 194 -19.78 -12.64 21.22
C PRO A 194 -19.17 -11.30 21.65
N VAL A 195 -18.98 -11.08 22.94
CA VAL A 195 -18.36 -9.86 23.47
C VAL A 195 -16.86 -9.79 23.06
N LEU A 196 -16.15 -10.92 23.14
CA LEU A 196 -14.75 -11.00 22.76
C LEU A 196 -14.61 -10.84 21.24
N LEU A 197 -15.48 -11.48 20.44
CA LEU A 197 -15.52 -11.31 18.99
C LEU A 197 -15.78 -9.85 18.61
N ALA A 198 -16.71 -9.17 19.28
CA ALA A 198 -16.98 -7.76 19.04
C ALA A 198 -15.77 -6.88 19.40
N ALA A 199 -15.11 -7.16 20.54
CA ALA A 199 -13.93 -6.41 20.97
C ALA A 199 -12.73 -6.57 20.00
N ILE A 200 -12.41 -7.82 19.60
CA ILE A 200 -11.35 -8.10 18.64
C ILE A 200 -11.70 -7.50 17.27
N GLY A 201 -12.94 -7.67 16.81
CA GLY A 201 -13.42 -7.06 15.58
C GLY A 201 -13.26 -5.54 15.59
N ALA A 202 -13.59 -4.87 16.68
CA ALA A 202 -13.39 -3.42 16.82
C ALA A 202 -11.90 -3.02 16.75
N VAL A 203 -10.99 -3.80 17.34
CA VAL A 203 -9.56 -3.58 17.25
C VAL A 203 -9.07 -3.74 15.81
N LEU A 204 -9.50 -4.79 15.11
CA LEU A 204 -9.13 -5.04 13.71
C LEU A 204 -9.65 -3.93 12.78
N VAL A 205 -10.90 -3.49 12.98
CA VAL A 205 -11.48 -2.33 12.28
C VAL A 205 -10.66 -1.07 12.56
N GLY A 206 -10.30 -0.80 13.81
CA GLY A 206 -9.48 0.35 14.17
C GLY A 206 -8.08 0.32 13.52
N LEU A 207 -7.42 -0.83 13.47
CA LEU A 207 -6.14 -0.99 12.81
C LEU A 207 -6.24 -0.78 11.29
N THR A 208 -7.31 -1.29 10.66
CA THR A 208 -7.58 -1.06 9.24
C THR A 208 -7.92 0.41 8.95
N ALA A 209 -8.63 1.07 9.87
CA ALA A 209 -8.91 2.50 9.75
C ALA A 209 -7.62 3.35 9.77
N ILE A 210 -6.66 3.01 10.65
CA ILE A 210 -5.33 3.67 10.66
C ILE A 210 -4.59 3.41 9.34
N TYR A 211 -4.64 2.19 8.82
CA TYR A 211 -4.04 1.81 7.55
C TYR A 211 -4.64 2.63 6.39
N ALA A 212 -5.97 2.65 6.25
CA ALA A 212 -6.66 3.40 5.21
C ALA A 212 -6.43 4.91 5.36
N TRP A 213 -6.47 5.45 6.59
CA TRP A 213 -6.17 6.85 6.87
C TRP A 213 -4.75 7.23 6.45
N ALA A 214 -3.77 6.34 6.61
CA ALA A 214 -2.41 6.58 6.14
C ALA A 214 -2.35 6.81 4.63
N THR A 215 -3.12 6.06 3.83
CA THR A 215 -3.22 6.24 2.37
C THR A 215 -4.02 7.50 2.01
N VAL A 216 -5.17 7.71 2.65
CA VAL A 216 -6.03 8.89 2.43
C VAL A 216 -5.28 10.19 2.73
N ALA A 217 -4.41 10.20 3.77
CA ALA A 217 -3.59 11.36 4.10
C ALA A 217 -2.59 11.74 2.99
N PHE A 218 -2.11 10.77 2.20
CA PHE A 218 -1.34 11.07 0.99
C PHE A 218 -2.20 11.63 -0.15
N GLY A 219 -3.48 11.27 -0.19
CA GLY A 219 -4.38 11.66 -1.29
C GLY A 219 -3.78 11.26 -2.64
N PHE A 220 -3.78 12.19 -3.59
CA PHE A 220 -3.22 11.95 -4.93
C PHE A 220 -1.69 11.80 -4.98
N ARG A 221 -0.99 12.01 -3.87
CA ARG A 221 0.46 11.76 -3.77
C ARG A 221 0.81 10.32 -3.41
N PHE A 222 -0.19 9.48 -3.12
CA PHE A 222 0.07 8.08 -2.80
C PHE A 222 0.75 7.35 -3.95
N SER A 223 1.85 6.67 -3.66
CA SER A 223 2.52 5.75 -4.59
C SER A 223 3.61 4.97 -3.87
N ASN A 224 3.72 3.68 -4.11
CA ASN A 224 4.87 2.89 -3.67
C ASN A 224 6.13 3.30 -4.43
N LEU A 225 7.30 3.14 -3.83
CA LEU A 225 8.60 3.31 -4.46
C LEU A 225 8.85 4.69 -5.09
N THR A 226 8.05 5.70 -4.73
CA THR A 226 8.25 7.06 -5.26
C THR A 226 8.23 8.10 -4.14
N HIS A 227 8.97 9.17 -4.36
CA HIS A 227 8.93 10.37 -3.54
C HIS A 227 8.04 11.42 -4.21
N ARG A 228 7.03 11.90 -3.50
CA ARG A 228 6.06 12.91 -3.97
C ARG A 228 5.82 14.01 -2.93
N GLY A 229 6.78 14.22 -2.06
CA GLY A 229 6.70 15.12 -0.92
C GLY A 229 6.61 14.38 0.40
N ILE A 230 6.96 15.07 1.47
CA ILE A 230 7.00 14.51 2.83
C ILE A 230 5.70 14.85 3.54
N LEU A 231 5.11 13.84 4.18
CA LEU A 231 3.90 13.97 4.97
C LEU A 231 4.26 13.92 6.46
N THR A 232 3.86 14.95 7.20
CA THR A 232 4.16 15.09 8.64
C THR A 232 2.92 15.19 9.52
N HIS A 233 1.72 15.14 8.91
CA HIS A 233 0.43 15.27 9.60
C HIS A 233 -0.39 13.98 9.53
N GLY A 234 -1.56 13.99 10.18
CA GLY A 234 -2.40 12.81 10.30
C GLY A 234 -1.67 11.68 11.02
N PRO A 235 -1.76 10.41 10.56
CA PRO A 235 -1.10 9.29 11.21
C PRO A 235 0.44 9.39 11.15
N TYR A 236 0.98 10.18 10.20
CA TYR A 236 2.42 10.45 10.07
C TYR A 236 2.97 11.42 11.13
N ALA A 237 2.10 12.08 11.90
CA ALA A 237 2.52 12.82 13.09
C ALA A 237 2.90 11.91 14.27
N PHE A 238 2.54 10.63 14.22
CA PHE A 238 2.74 9.66 15.31
C PHE A 238 3.77 8.59 14.97
N SER A 239 3.86 8.20 13.72
CA SER A 239 4.78 7.15 13.23
C SER A 239 5.22 7.46 11.81
N ARG A 240 6.48 7.10 11.47
CA ARG A 240 6.98 7.18 10.09
C ARG A 240 6.31 6.16 9.17
N HIS A 241 5.84 5.04 9.71
CA HIS A 241 5.26 3.93 8.98
C HIS A 241 3.94 3.45 9.61
N PRO A 242 2.92 4.34 9.74
CA PRO A 242 1.67 3.97 10.39
C PRO A 242 0.94 2.83 9.66
N ALA A 243 0.98 2.81 8.34
CA ALA A 243 0.38 1.75 7.53
C ALA A 243 1.04 0.38 7.76
N TYR A 244 2.37 0.31 7.85
CA TYR A 244 3.06 -0.97 8.08
C TYR A 244 2.86 -1.47 9.50
N LEU A 245 2.87 -0.57 10.47
CA LEU A 245 2.63 -0.93 11.87
C LEU A 245 1.22 -1.48 12.07
N SER A 246 0.19 -0.75 11.62
CA SER A 246 -1.20 -1.17 11.77
C SER A 246 -1.49 -2.48 11.02
N LYS A 247 -0.95 -2.64 9.80
CA LYS A 247 -1.12 -3.85 9.00
C LYS A 247 -0.46 -5.08 9.65
N ASN A 248 0.74 -4.94 10.20
CA ASN A 248 1.40 -6.03 10.91
C ASN A 248 0.63 -6.44 12.17
N LEU A 249 0.20 -5.47 12.99
CA LEU A 249 -0.63 -5.75 14.16
C LEU A 249 -1.96 -6.41 13.78
N PHE A 250 -2.58 -5.95 12.69
CA PHE A 250 -3.78 -6.58 12.15
C PHE A 250 -3.55 -8.07 11.86
N TRP A 251 -2.49 -8.43 11.15
CA TRP A 251 -2.21 -9.82 10.81
C TRP A 251 -1.95 -10.69 12.05
N TRP A 252 -1.15 -10.21 13.01
CA TRP A 252 -0.90 -10.94 14.24
C TRP A 252 -2.19 -11.22 15.04
N ILE A 253 -3.11 -10.25 15.09
CA ILE A 253 -4.37 -10.37 15.83
C ILE A 253 -5.41 -11.18 15.04
N SER A 254 -5.51 -10.99 13.72
CA SER A 254 -6.50 -11.68 12.91
C SER A 254 -6.19 -13.15 12.70
N THR A 255 -4.92 -13.49 12.52
CA THR A 255 -4.47 -14.88 12.27
C THR A 255 -4.26 -15.66 13.54
N VAL A 256 -3.77 -15.01 14.62
CA VAL A 256 -3.38 -15.66 15.89
C VAL A 256 -2.48 -16.87 15.63
N PRO A 257 -1.29 -16.70 15.03
CA PRO A 257 -0.49 -17.81 14.48
C PRO A 257 0.04 -18.78 15.55
N VAL A 258 -0.07 -18.42 16.83
CA VAL A 258 0.30 -19.30 17.98
C VAL A 258 -0.78 -20.36 18.27
N LEU A 259 -1.99 -20.22 17.72
CA LEU A 259 -3.08 -21.17 17.86
C LEU A 259 -3.23 -21.95 16.55
N THR A 260 -3.54 -23.24 16.65
CA THR A 260 -3.78 -24.11 15.51
C THR A 260 -4.63 -25.29 15.89
N THR A 261 -5.46 -25.79 14.96
CA THR A 261 -6.16 -27.07 15.05
C THR A 261 -5.26 -28.25 14.65
N GLY A 262 -4.11 -27.95 14.04
CA GLY A 262 -3.09 -28.94 13.64
C GLY A 262 -2.14 -29.32 14.78
N SER A 263 -0.90 -29.60 14.40
CA SER A 263 0.15 -29.92 15.37
C SER A 263 0.78 -28.64 15.96
N TRP A 264 1.44 -28.77 17.13
CA TRP A 264 2.19 -27.66 17.72
C TRP A 264 3.29 -27.15 16.77
N LEU A 265 3.81 -28.00 15.87
CA LEU A 265 4.77 -27.60 14.84
C LEU A 265 4.17 -26.63 13.83
N ASP A 266 2.88 -26.75 13.53
CA ASP A 266 2.18 -25.81 12.64
C ASP A 266 2.08 -24.43 13.29
N ALA A 267 1.80 -24.36 14.60
CA ALA A 267 1.80 -23.11 15.35
C ALA A 267 3.19 -22.45 15.36
N VAL A 268 4.24 -23.23 15.59
CA VAL A 268 5.62 -22.75 15.55
C VAL A 268 5.98 -22.25 14.16
N ARG A 269 5.69 -23.04 13.10
CA ARG A 269 5.90 -22.66 11.71
C ARG A 269 5.17 -21.34 11.38
N ALA A 270 3.89 -21.26 11.65
CA ALA A 270 3.07 -20.09 11.37
C ALA A 270 3.58 -18.84 12.10
N THR A 271 3.97 -18.98 13.38
CA THR A 271 4.53 -17.89 14.18
C THR A 271 5.86 -17.40 13.61
N ILE A 272 6.77 -18.31 13.23
CA ILE A 272 8.05 -17.95 12.60
C ILE A 272 7.81 -17.26 11.26
N LEU A 273 6.94 -17.79 10.42
CA LEU A 273 6.64 -17.19 9.11
C LEU A 273 5.98 -15.82 9.25
N MET A 274 5.09 -15.62 10.21
CA MET A 274 4.54 -14.30 10.52
C MET A 274 5.64 -13.32 10.98
N GLY A 275 6.61 -13.79 11.76
CA GLY A 275 7.79 -13.03 12.12
C GLY A 275 8.64 -12.63 10.91
N VAL A 276 8.84 -13.57 9.97
CA VAL A 276 9.56 -13.31 8.70
C VAL A 276 8.81 -12.28 7.86
N VAL A 277 7.48 -12.40 7.72
CA VAL A 277 6.64 -11.41 7.02
C VAL A 277 6.76 -10.04 7.66
N SER A 278 6.72 -9.96 8.99
CA SER A 278 6.97 -8.70 9.71
C SER A 278 8.36 -8.13 9.42
N GLY A 279 9.37 -8.99 9.32
CA GLY A 279 10.74 -8.65 8.91
C GLY A 279 10.81 -8.10 7.48
N VAL A 280 10.05 -8.66 6.53
CA VAL A 280 9.95 -8.14 5.16
C VAL A 280 9.37 -6.72 5.14
N TYR A 281 8.32 -6.44 5.93
CA TYR A 281 7.76 -5.08 6.03
C TYR A 281 8.70 -4.10 6.75
N TYR A 282 9.46 -4.56 7.73
CA TYR A 282 10.53 -3.76 8.32
C TYR A 282 11.63 -3.43 7.30
N TRP A 283 12.07 -4.40 6.52
CA TRP A 283 13.03 -4.18 5.43
C TRP A 283 12.49 -3.20 4.38
N ARG A 284 11.22 -3.34 4.01
CA ARG A 284 10.54 -2.42 3.11
C ARG A 284 10.56 -0.99 3.66
N ALA A 285 10.21 -0.81 4.94
CA ALA A 285 10.29 0.49 5.60
C ALA A 285 11.71 1.08 5.55
N LYS A 286 12.74 0.27 5.81
CA LYS A 286 14.13 0.73 5.76
C LYS A 286 14.61 1.12 4.36
N THR A 287 14.17 0.42 3.34
CA THR A 287 14.50 0.77 1.95
C THR A 287 13.76 2.04 1.48
N GLU A 288 12.55 2.29 1.98
CA GLU A 288 11.84 3.55 1.77
C GLU A 288 12.54 4.70 2.51
N GLU A 289 12.89 4.53 3.78
CA GLU A 289 13.65 5.53 4.56
C GLU A 289 14.98 5.91 3.87
N ARG A 290 15.67 4.92 3.28
CA ARG A 290 16.91 5.18 2.53
C ARG A 290 16.67 6.09 1.31
N HIS A 291 15.60 5.87 0.57
CA HIS A 291 15.28 6.70 -0.59
C HIS A 291 14.81 8.10 -0.18
N LEU A 292 13.86 8.17 0.77
CA LEU A 292 13.35 9.45 1.26
C LEU A 292 14.43 10.26 1.98
N GLY A 293 15.39 9.61 2.60
CA GLY A 293 16.55 10.25 3.27
C GLY A 293 17.49 11.00 2.34
N LEU A 294 17.31 10.90 1.02
CA LEU A 294 18.00 11.78 0.06
C LEU A 294 17.44 13.22 0.13
N ASP A 295 16.18 13.39 0.56
CA ASP A 295 15.55 14.68 0.78
C ASP A 295 15.88 15.22 2.20
N PRO A 296 16.46 16.45 2.31
CA PRO A 296 16.70 17.08 3.61
C PRO A 296 15.47 17.17 4.50
N ALA A 297 14.30 17.51 3.92
CA ALA A 297 13.05 17.64 4.68
C ALA A 297 12.63 16.30 5.34
N TYR A 298 12.93 15.16 4.70
CA TYR A 298 12.71 13.88 5.35
C TYR A 298 13.68 13.60 6.49
N ARG A 299 14.94 14.02 6.37
CA ARG A 299 15.91 13.84 7.45
C ARG A 299 15.48 14.61 8.70
N ASP A 300 15.07 15.87 8.55
CA ASP A 300 14.56 16.71 9.65
C ASP A 300 13.32 16.06 10.29
N TYR A 301 12.36 15.60 9.49
CA TYR A 301 11.19 14.88 9.99
C TYR A 301 11.58 13.57 10.70
N SER A 302 12.50 12.80 10.15
CA SER A 302 12.97 11.54 10.73
C SER A 302 13.64 11.75 12.09
N GLU A 303 14.46 12.80 12.23
CA GLU A 303 15.09 13.17 13.50
C GLU A 303 14.06 13.65 14.54
N TRP A 304 13.08 14.44 14.10
CA TRP A 304 11.98 14.85 14.96
C TRP A 304 11.20 13.65 15.47
N MET A 305 10.88 12.70 14.58
CA MET A 305 10.14 11.48 14.92
C MET A 305 10.93 10.54 15.83
N ALA A 306 12.25 10.50 15.69
CA ALA A 306 13.10 9.71 16.59
C ALA A 306 13.01 10.17 18.05
N ARG A 307 12.67 11.43 18.29
CA ARG A 307 12.49 12.01 19.63
C ARG A 307 11.02 12.06 20.07
N ASN A 308 10.09 12.33 19.15
CA ASN A 308 8.70 12.68 19.44
C ASN A 308 7.65 11.67 18.96
N GLY A 309 8.04 10.61 18.25
CA GLY A 309 7.12 9.57 17.77
C GLY A 309 6.51 8.73 18.90
N LEU A 310 5.52 7.90 18.57
CA LEU A 310 4.84 7.04 19.56
C LEU A 310 5.81 6.14 20.34
N VAL A 311 6.74 5.50 19.65
CA VAL A 311 7.68 4.56 20.25
C VAL A 311 8.60 5.24 21.27
N PRO A 312 9.32 6.33 20.95
CA PRO A 312 10.11 7.08 21.92
C PRO A 312 9.29 7.61 23.10
N ARG A 313 8.07 8.09 22.85
CA ARG A 313 7.17 8.58 23.90
C ARG A 313 6.77 7.47 24.88
N PHE A 314 6.42 6.29 24.34
CA PHE A 314 6.07 5.13 25.15
C PHE A 314 7.23 4.68 26.02
N PHE A 315 8.42 4.50 25.46
CA PHE A 315 9.60 4.12 26.23
C PHE A 315 10.04 5.22 27.20
N GLY A 316 9.92 6.50 26.86
CA GLY A 316 10.14 7.63 27.75
C GLY A 316 9.19 7.61 28.95
N TRP A 317 7.93 7.30 28.72
CA TRP A 317 6.93 7.15 29.79
C TRP A 317 7.22 5.94 30.68
N VAL A 318 7.53 4.78 30.12
CA VAL A 318 7.92 3.58 30.89
C VAL A 318 9.19 3.82 31.72
N ALA A 319 10.15 4.56 31.15
CA ALA A 319 11.39 4.92 31.86
C ALA A 319 11.26 6.08 32.87
N GLY A 320 10.04 6.57 33.12
CA GLY A 320 9.77 7.67 34.05
C GLY A 320 10.33 9.02 33.59
N LYS A 321 10.79 9.16 32.35
CA LYS A 321 11.26 10.43 31.80
C LYS A 321 10.05 11.28 31.40
N ARG A 322 9.75 12.34 32.15
CA ARG A 322 8.74 13.32 31.78
C ARG A 322 9.12 13.93 30.42
N ALA A 323 8.18 13.93 29.49
CA ALA A 323 8.36 14.63 28.23
C ALA A 323 8.62 16.11 28.53
N VAL A 324 9.78 16.59 28.16
CA VAL A 324 10.06 18.03 28.16
C VAL A 324 9.18 18.61 27.07
N ARG A 325 8.15 19.38 27.47
CA ARG A 325 7.35 20.17 26.54
C ARG A 325 8.26 21.30 26.02
N ALA A 326 8.62 21.21 24.73
CA ALA A 326 9.19 22.30 23.97
C ALA A 326 8.08 23.03 23.22
#